data_9134641e3866207d6f712798fef24897
#
_entry.id   9134641e3866207d6f712798fef24897
#
_cell.length_a   1.000
_cell.length_b   1.000
_cell.length_c   1.000
_cell.angle_alpha   90.00
_cell.angle_beta   90.00
_cell.angle_gamma   90.00
#
_symmetry.space_group_name_H-M   'P 1'
#
loop_
_entity.id
_entity.type
_entity.pdbx_description
1 polymer ?
#
loop_
_entity_poly.entity_id
_entity_poly.type
_entity_poly.pdbx_seq_one_letter_code
_entity_poly.pdbx_strand_id
1 'polypeptide(L)'
;MTALALATGDKYVAAWYEQTGRPDSHIWQPWLDRLTRQVRQGLAALEARMSQDFMLGEQMTQADVTAVAVLDGIRFDMADLAPEGAYPKLSALSKRMSALPAFARTHPAAARPAESG
;
A
#
# COMPACT_ATOMS: atom_id res chain seq x y z
N MET A 1 -2.58 3.05 -14.54
CA MET A 1 -2.87 2.52 -13.19
C MET A 1 -1.64 1.93 -12.52
N THR A 2 -0.89 1.08 -13.21
CA THR A 2 0.34 0.53 -12.64
C THR A 2 1.33 1.61 -12.26
N ALA A 3 1.52 2.62 -13.11
CA ALA A 3 2.44 3.72 -12.82
C ALA A 3 2.01 4.51 -11.57
N LEU A 4 0.71 4.73 -11.38
CA LEU A 4 0.19 5.40 -10.20
C LEU A 4 0.46 4.58 -8.93
N ALA A 5 0.22 3.28 -9.00
CA ALA A 5 0.46 2.38 -7.87
C ALA A 5 1.95 2.33 -7.52
N LEU A 6 2.83 2.26 -8.51
CA LEU A 6 4.27 2.26 -8.30
C LEU A 6 4.74 3.58 -7.70
N ALA A 7 4.24 4.71 -8.19
CA ALA A 7 4.60 6.02 -7.67
C ALA A 7 4.15 6.18 -6.21
N THR A 8 2.96 5.69 -5.88
CA THR A 8 2.47 5.69 -4.50
C THR A 8 3.36 4.82 -3.62
N GLY A 9 3.74 3.65 -4.10
CA GLY A 9 4.65 2.76 -3.39
C GLY A 9 6.01 3.38 -3.15
N ASP A 10 6.57 4.10 -4.12
CA ASP A 10 7.84 4.78 -3.96
C ASP A 10 7.77 5.83 -2.84
N LYS A 11 6.67 6.57 -2.77
CA LYS A 11 6.49 7.57 -1.70
C LYS A 11 6.33 6.91 -0.33
N TYR A 12 5.61 5.81 -0.27
CA TYR A 12 5.48 5.03 0.95
C TYR A 12 6.85 4.54 1.43
N VAL A 13 7.65 3.94 0.56
CA VAL A 13 8.98 3.45 0.93
C VAL A 13 9.88 4.60 1.39
N ALA A 14 9.85 5.73 0.69
CA ALA A 14 10.62 6.91 1.07
C ALA A 14 10.20 7.42 2.46
N ALA A 15 8.90 7.47 2.74
CA ALA A 15 8.40 7.89 4.05
C ALA A 15 8.83 6.93 5.15
N TRP A 16 8.75 5.64 4.89
CA TRP A 16 9.16 4.61 5.84
C TRP A 16 10.65 4.76 6.21
N TYR A 17 11.51 4.92 5.21
CA TYR A 17 12.94 5.11 5.47
C TYR A 17 13.25 6.43 6.17
N GLU A 18 12.53 7.50 5.84
CA GLU A 18 12.70 8.77 6.54
C GLU A 18 12.33 8.63 8.02
N GLN A 19 11.25 7.90 8.30
CA GLN A 19 10.74 7.74 9.65
C GLN A 19 11.55 6.76 10.49
N THR A 20 12.08 5.70 9.89
CA THR A 20 12.72 4.60 10.63
C THR A 20 14.21 4.46 10.38
N GLY A 21 14.70 4.94 9.25
CA GLY A 21 16.11 4.81 8.87
C GLY A 21 17.02 5.86 9.47
N ARG A 22 16.46 6.85 10.19
CA ARG A 22 17.23 7.93 10.81
C ARG A 22 16.88 8.04 12.28
N PRO A 23 17.83 8.50 13.12
CA PRO A 23 17.49 8.90 14.50
C PRO A 23 16.43 10.00 14.48
N ASP A 24 15.57 10.03 15.50
CA ASP A 24 14.48 11.00 15.58
C ASP A 24 14.95 12.44 15.41
N SER A 25 16.12 12.75 15.95
CA SER A 25 16.70 14.10 15.85
C SER A 25 17.12 14.50 14.43
N HIS A 26 17.19 13.54 13.50
CA HIS A 26 17.59 13.77 12.10
C HIS A 26 16.43 13.64 11.12
N ILE A 27 15.23 13.36 11.62
CA ILE A 27 14.05 13.30 10.76
C ILE A 27 13.64 14.72 10.42
N TRP A 28 13.52 14.99 9.12
CA TRP A 28 13.03 16.28 8.67
C TRP A 28 11.52 16.22 8.50
N GLN A 29 10.81 16.71 9.48
CA GLN A 29 9.36 16.58 9.56
C GLN A 29 8.61 17.16 8.34
N PRO A 30 8.98 18.34 7.81
CA PRO A 30 8.27 18.84 6.61
C PRO A 30 8.37 17.90 5.41
N TRP A 31 9.51 17.23 5.24
CA TRP A 31 9.70 16.26 4.18
C TRP A 31 8.86 14.99 4.41
N LEU A 32 8.87 14.49 5.63
CA LEU A 32 8.06 13.33 5.99
C LEU A 32 6.57 13.62 5.81
N ASP A 33 6.11 14.80 6.24
CA ASP A 33 4.72 15.21 6.07
C ASP A 33 4.32 15.27 4.60
N ARG A 34 5.22 15.78 3.76
CA ARG A 34 4.99 15.83 2.32
C ARG A 34 4.86 14.42 1.72
N LEU A 35 5.77 13.52 2.10
CA LEU A 35 5.74 12.14 1.60
C LEU A 35 4.46 11.42 2.04
N THR A 36 4.06 11.54 3.30
CA THR A 36 2.85 10.89 3.80
C THR A 36 1.59 11.44 3.12
N ARG A 37 1.56 12.75 2.87
CA ARG A 37 0.46 13.37 2.13
C ARG A 37 0.38 12.82 0.71
N GLN A 38 1.52 12.65 0.04
CA GLN A 38 1.56 12.10 -1.31
C GLN A 38 1.10 10.63 -1.33
N VAL A 39 1.42 9.86 -0.30
CA VAL A 39 0.91 8.50 -0.16
C VAL A 39 -0.62 8.50 -0.07
N ARG A 40 -1.18 9.35 0.79
CA ARG A 40 -2.64 9.45 0.94
C ARG A 40 -3.32 9.88 -0.35
N GLN A 41 -2.73 10.84 -1.05
CA GLN A 41 -3.24 11.31 -2.34
C GLN A 41 -3.20 10.20 -3.38
N GLY A 42 -2.12 9.41 -3.40
CA GLY A 42 -1.99 8.27 -4.31
C GLY A 42 -3.03 7.20 -4.05
N LEU A 43 -3.25 6.86 -2.79
CA LEU A 43 -4.27 5.88 -2.41
C LEU A 43 -5.68 6.36 -2.78
N ALA A 44 -5.97 7.64 -2.53
CA ALA A 44 -7.26 8.21 -2.89
C ALA A 44 -7.48 8.21 -4.41
N ALA A 45 -6.43 8.49 -5.18
CA ALA A 45 -6.52 8.46 -6.63
C ALA A 45 -6.74 7.03 -7.16
N LEU A 46 -6.07 6.04 -6.57
CA LEU A 46 -6.30 4.64 -6.91
C LEU A 46 -7.73 4.22 -6.60
N GLU A 47 -8.22 4.59 -5.42
CA GLU A 47 -9.59 4.30 -5.00
C GLU A 47 -10.60 4.90 -5.98
N ALA A 48 -10.40 6.15 -6.38
CA ALA A 48 -11.31 6.86 -7.28
C ALA A 48 -11.34 6.26 -8.68
N ARG A 49 -10.26 5.61 -9.09
CA ARG A 49 -10.17 5.04 -10.44
C ARG A 49 -10.73 3.63 -10.54
N MET A 50 -11.01 2.98 -9.43
CA MET A 50 -11.66 1.67 -9.47
C MET A 50 -13.13 1.84 -9.84
N SER A 51 -13.54 1.21 -10.94
CA SER A 51 -14.93 1.28 -11.41
C SER A 51 -15.66 -0.05 -11.30
N GLN A 52 -14.91 -1.15 -11.12
CA GLN A 52 -15.46 -2.50 -11.04
C GLN A 52 -14.67 -3.30 -10.01
N ASP A 53 -14.70 -4.63 -10.12
CA ASP A 53 -14.03 -5.52 -9.17
C ASP A 53 -12.51 -5.36 -9.17
N PHE A 54 -11.93 -4.94 -10.28
CA PHE A 54 -10.49 -4.74 -10.43
C PHE A 54 -10.20 -3.35 -10.98
N MET A 55 -8.92 -2.94 -10.92
CA MET A 55 -8.51 -1.59 -11.33
C MET A 55 -8.85 -1.28 -12.78
N LEU A 56 -8.75 -2.26 -13.69
CA LEU A 56 -8.99 -2.09 -15.12
C LEU A 56 -10.16 -2.92 -15.62
N GLY A 57 -11.20 -3.14 -14.81
CA GLY A 57 -12.41 -3.82 -15.22
C GLY A 57 -12.66 -5.10 -14.43
N GLU A 58 -13.08 -6.17 -15.14
CA GLU A 58 -13.51 -7.41 -14.50
C GLU A 58 -12.39 -8.43 -14.32
N GLN A 59 -11.24 -8.20 -14.95
CA GLN A 59 -10.14 -9.16 -14.91
C GLN A 59 -8.97 -8.60 -14.10
N MET A 60 -8.33 -9.47 -13.34
CA MET A 60 -7.13 -9.13 -12.59
C MET A 60 -5.98 -8.80 -13.54
N THR A 61 -5.27 -7.71 -13.25
CA THR A 61 -4.12 -7.28 -14.04
C THR A 61 -2.93 -6.98 -13.10
N GLN A 62 -1.78 -6.66 -13.68
CA GLN A 62 -0.62 -6.24 -12.91
C GLN A 62 -0.92 -5.00 -12.07
N ALA A 63 -1.81 -4.11 -12.54
CA ALA A 63 -2.22 -2.95 -11.75
C ALA A 63 -2.85 -3.35 -10.42
N ASP A 64 -3.66 -4.41 -10.41
CA ASP A 64 -4.29 -4.92 -9.20
C ASP A 64 -3.25 -5.49 -8.24
N VAL A 65 -2.34 -6.29 -8.74
CA VAL A 65 -1.27 -6.89 -7.93
C VAL A 65 -0.44 -5.79 -7.27
N THR A 66 -0.03 -4.79 -8.04
CA THR A 66 0.79 -3.69 -7.52
C THR A 66 0.02 -2.85 -6.52
N ALA A 67 -1.23 -2.49 -6.81
CA ALA A 67 -2.04 -1.67 -5.91
C ALA A 67 -2.27 -2.36 -4.57
N VAL A 68 -2.58 -3.65 -4.59
CA VAL A 68 -2.82 -4.40 -3.34
C VAL A 68 -1.52 -4.58 -2.56
N ALA A 69 -0.41 -4.85 -3.24
CA ALA A 69 0.88 -4.97 -2.57
C ALA A 69 1.25 -3.67 -1.85
N VAL A 70 1.02 -2.53 -2.50
CA VAL A 70 1.28 -1.22 -1.90
C VAL A 70 0.35 -0.97 -0.71
N LEU A 71 -0.95 -1.22 -0.86
CA LEU A 71 -1.91 -1.03 0.22
C LEU A 71 -1.58 -1.91 1.42
N ASP A 72 -1.32 -3.19 1.19
CA ASP A 72 -1.03 -4.13 2.27
C ASP A 72 0.27 -3.78 2.97
N GLY A 73 1.28 -3.34 2.22
CA GLY A 73 2.54 -2.88 2.78
C GLY A 73 2.35 -1.64 3.67
N ILE A 74 1.57 -0.68 3.20
CA ILE A 74 1.27 0.53 3.97
C ILE A 74 0.54 0.18 5.26
N ARG A 75 -0.45 -0.70 5.19
CA ARG A 75 -1.20 -1.13 6.37
C ARG A 75 -0.34 -1.88 7.36
N PHE A 76 0.64 -2.62 6.87
CA PHE A 76 1.54 -3.37 7.71
C PHE A 76 2.56 -2.46 8.42
N ASP A 77 3.14 -1.51 7.67
CA ASP A 77 4.24 -0.68 8.16
C ASP A 77 3.80 0.68 8.68
N MET A 78 2.77 1.27 8.08
CA MET A 78 2.33 2.65 8.35
C MET A 78 0.80 2.72 8.33
N ALA A 79 0.17 1.98 9.22
CA ALA A 79 -1.28 1.81 9.24
C ALA A 79 -2.06 3.12 9.30
N ASP A 80 -1.48 4.16 9.88
CA ASP A 80 -2.12 5.48 9.98
C ASP A 80 -2.44 6.10 8.63
N LEU A 81 -1.70 5.72 7.59
CA LEU A 81 -1.90 6.27 6.24
C LEU A 81 -3.07 5.60 5.51
N ALA A 82 -3.50 4.44 5.97
CA ALA A 82 -4.61 3.70 5.35
C ALA A 82 -5.54 3.15 6.43
N PRO A 83 -6.24 4.03 7.16
CA PRO A 83 -7.15 3.60 8.22
C PRO A 83 -8.30 2.77 7.65
N GLU A 84 -8.84 1.89 8.48
CA GLU A 84 -9.94 1.04 8.08
C GLU A 84 -11.12 1.88 7.59
N GLY A 85 -11.70 1.49 6.46
CA GLY A 85 -12.84 2.17 5.87
C GLY A 85 -12.50 3.36 4.97
N ALA A 86 -11.24 3.80 4.95
CA ALA A 86 -10.84 4.96 4.15
C ALA A 86 -10.82 4.66 2.64
N TYR A 87 -10.50 3.42 2.28
CA TYR A 87 -10.37 3.00 0.88
C TYR A 87 -11.14 1.70 0.67
N PRO A 88 -12.49 1.77 0.64
CA PRO A 88 -13.33 0.55 0.62
C PRO A 88 -13.14 -0.32 -0.61
N LYS A 89 -12.95 0.28 -1.79
CA LYS A 89 -12.76 -0.50 -3.01
C LYS A 89 -11.41 -1.21 -3.02
N LEU A 90 -10.35 -0.52 -2.61
CA LEU A 90 -9.02 -1.12 -2.49
C LEU A 90 -9.02 -2.20 -1.42
N SER A 91 -9.73 -1.99 -0.32
CA SER A 91 -9.85 -2.98 0.75
C SER A 91 -10.57 -4.23 0.27
N ALA A 92 -11.64 -4.07 -0.50
CA ALA A 92 -12.36 -5.20 -1.08
C ALA A 92 -11.49 -5.97 -2.08
N LEU A 93 -10.70 -5.25 -2.88
CA LEU A 93 -9.75 -5.86 -3.81
C LEU A 93 -8.71 -6.68 -3.06
N SER A 94 -8.14 -6.13 -1.98
CA SER A 94 -7.17 -6.83 -1.14
C SER A 94 -7.76 -8.13 -0.60
N LYS A 95 -9.00 -8.11 -0.13
CA LYS A 95 -9.67 -9.32 0.37
C LYS A 95 -9.84 -10.36 -0.72
N ARG A 96 -10.26 -9.95 -1.92
CA ARG A 96 -10.43 -10.89 -3.03
C ARG A 96 -9.12 -11.55 -3.41
N MET A 97 -8.05 -10.77 -3.48
CA MET A 97 -6.74 -11.29 -3.87
C MET A 97 -6.12 -12.15 -2.78
N SER A 98 -6.36 -11.83 -1.52
CA SER A 98 -5.87 -12.62 -0.39
C SER A 98 -6.45 -14.04 -0.38
N ALA A 99 -7.58 -14.26 -1.03
CA ALA A 99 -8.16 -15.58 -1.16
C ALA A 99 -7.42 -16.45 -2.19
N LEU A 100 -6.55 -15.86 -3.00
CA LEU A 100 -5.73 -16.59 -3.97
C LEU A 100 -4.49 -17.15 -3.26
N PRO A 101 -4.27 -18.48 -3.26
CA PRO A 101 -3.17 -19.08 -2.49
C PRO A 101 -1.80 -18.51 -2.85
N ALA A 102 -1.54 -18.29 -4.13
CA ALA A 102 -0.26 -17.76 -4.58
C ALA A 102 0.00 -16.36 -4.05
N PHE A 103 -1.03 -15.51 -4.02
CA PHE A 103 -0.91 -14.14 -3.54
C PHE A 103 -0.77 -14.10 -2.02
N ALA A 104 -1.51 -14.92 -1.30
CA ALA A 104 -1.45 -14.95 0.16
C ALA A 104 -0.05 -15.26 0.67
N ARG A 105 0.70 -16.09 -0.06
CA ARG A 105 2.07 -16.44 0.32
C ARG A 105 3.07 -15.29 0.20
N THR A 106 2.74 -14.26 -0.57
CA THR A 106 3.62 -13.10 -0.75
C THR A 106 3.23 -11.92 0.13
N HIS A 107 2.18 -12.04 0.94
CA HIS A 107 1.77 -10.98 1.85
C HIS A 107 2.86 -10.71 2.88
N PRO A 108 3.12 -9.43 3.25
CA PRO A 108 4.17 -9.09 4.22
C PRO A 108 4.08 -9.87 5.54
N ALA A 109 2.87 -10.09 6.04
CA ALA A 109 2.68 -10.84 7.28
C ALA A 109 3.10 -12.30 7.13
N ALA A 110 2.86 -12.92 5.96
CA ALA A 110 3.26 -14.29 5.67
C ALA A 110 4.76 -14.42 5.47
N ALA A 111 5.44 -13.34 5.08
CA ALA A 111 6.87 -13.34 4.83
C ALA A 111 7.71 -13.28 6.10
N ARG A 112 7.08 -13.19 7.29
CA ARG A 112 7.79 -13.08 8.57
C ARG A 112 7.58 -14.23 9.53
N PRO A 113 7.36 -15.47 9.07
CA PRO A 113 7.16 -16.58 10.02
C PRO A 113 8.40 -16.89 10.85
N ALA A 114 9.57 -16.65 10.30
CA ALA A 114 10.82 -16.94 10.98
C ALA A 114 11.03 -16.08 12.23
N GLU A 115 10.39 -14.94 12.31
CA GLU A 115 10.50 -14.05 13.46
C GLU A 115 9.80 -14.59 14.68
N SER A 116 8.80 -15.41 14.47
CA SER A 116 8.03 -16.01 15.54
C SER A 116 8.63 -17.34 16.01
N GLY A 117 9.57 -17.84 15.23
CA GLY A 117 10.20 -19.15 15.51
C GLY A 117 11.37 -19.08 16.44
#